data_bff935ae48ea363243ff32db52d811ba
#
_entry.id   bff935ae48ea363243ff32db52d811ba
#
_cell.length_a   1.000
_cell.length_b   1.000
_cell.length_c   1.000
_cell.angle_alpha   90.00
_cell.angle_beta   90.00
_cell.angle_gamma   90.00
#
_symmetry.space_group_name_H-M   'P 1'
#
loop_
_entity.id
_entity.type
_entity.pdbx_description
1 polymer ?
#
loop_
_entity_poly.entity_id
_entity_poly.type
_entity_poly.pdbx_seq_one_letter_code
_entity_poly.pdbx_strand_id
1 'polypeptide(L)'
;MFTGKKRESVSTRRQAIAGLSAGAAALSTSRVSCGETGEIARTMEAIHQEIIFKASRERVYTALTDAREFHKVVLLSGAVQSGMVKAPKPSEISREAGGAFAIFGGFIIGRQIELLPNTRIVQAWRPLDWQPGVYSIAKFELVEQGSATRLVFDHTGFPEGQAEHLAQGWKMNYWQPLEKVLA
;
A
#
# COMPACT_ATOMS: atom_id res chain seq x y z
N MET A 1 -15.43 62.98 9.26
CA MET A 1 -15.46 63.30 10.69
C MET A 1 -14.44 62.33 11.34
N PHE A 2 -13.26 62.86 11.57
CA PHE A 2 -12.45 62.88 12.78
C PHE A 2 -12.01 61.49 13.29
N THR A 3 -10.77 61.17 13.09
CA THR A 3 -9.50 61.32 13.89
C THR A 3 -9.42 60.20 14.95
N GLY A 4 -8.30 59.59 15.22
CA GLY A 4 -6.92 59.94 15.21
C GLY A 4 -6.08 58.77 15.66
N LYS A 5 -4.97 58.68 15.11
CA LYS A 5 -3.60 58.44 15.37
C LYS A 5 -3.15 58.44 16.86
N LYS A 6 -2.43 57.42 17.33
CA LYS A 6 -1.31 57.65 18.27
C LYS A 6 -0.26 56.53 18.14
N ARG A 7 0.91 56.94 17.75
CA ARG A 7 2.23 56.27 17.96
C ARG A 7 2.82 56.80 19.25
N GLU A 8 3.58 56.01 19.93
CA GLU A 8 4.76 56.41 20.81
C GLU A 8 5.43 55.09 21.24
N SER A 9 6.61 54.89 21.02
CA SER A 9 7.97 55.42 21.11
C SER A 9 8.78 54.62 22.16
N VAL A 10 9.76 53.96 21.65
CA VAL A 10 11.16 53.72 22.07
C VAL A 10 11.54 54.13 23.51
N SER A 11 12.16 53.18 24.25
CA SER A 11 13.20 53.57 25.21
C SER A 11 14.25 52.48 25.37
N THR A 12 15.43 52.83 24.94
CA THR A 12 16.71 52.16 25.15
C THR A 12 17.25 52.55 26.52
N ARG A 13 17.73 51.60 27.31
CA ARG A 13 18.78 51.90 28.33
C ARG A 13 19.74 50.72 28.48
N ARG A 14 20.97 51.01 28.05
CA ARG A 14 22.19 50.30 28.46
C ARG A 14 22.57 50.72 29.88
N GLN A 15 23.00 49.76 30.68
CA GLN A 15 24.04 50.02 31.70
C GLN A 15 24.80 48.71 32.01
N ALA A 16 26.08 48.76 31.82
CA ALA A 16 27.07 47.79 32.26
C ALA A 16 27.48 48.08 33.69
N ILE A 17 27.82 47.08 34.46
CA ILE A 17 28.88 47.15 35.48
C ILE A 17 29.39 45.73 35.80
N ALA A 18 30.69 45.61 35.89
CA ALA A 18 31.47 44.42 36.14
C ALA A 18 31.41 43.91 37.58
N GLY A 19 31.68 42.64 37.80
CA GLY A 19 31.97 42.04 39.07
C GLY A 19 32.59 40.65 38.87
N LEU A 20 33.93 40.56 39.03
CA LEU A 20 34.65 39.30 39.12
C LEU A 20 34.37 38.63 40.48
N SER A 21 34.06 37.35 40.46
CA SER A 21 34.38 36.44 41.55
C SER A 21 34.61 35.04 41.03
N ALA A 22 35.81 34.53 41.25
CA ALA A 22 36.23 33.19 40.94
C ALA A 22 35.55 32.19 41.86
N GLY A 23 34.83 31.22 41.31
CA GLY A 23 34.33 30.08 42.03
C GLY A 23 34.55 28.82 41.19
N ALA A 24 35.53 28.00 41.62
CA ALA A 24 35.72 26.68 41.00
C ALA A 24 34.51 25.81 41.29
N ALA A 25 33.72 25.54 40.29
CA ALA A 25 32.63 24.53 40.37
C ALA A 25 33.05 23.33 39.52
N ALA A 26 33.12 22.20 40.19
CA ALA A 26 33.39 20.89 39.61
C ALA A 26 32.40 20.60 38.51
N LEU A 27 32.89 20.37 37.29
CA LEU A 27 32.10 19.84 36.17
C LEU A 27 31.75 18.37 36.43
N SER A 28 30.60 18.14 37.04
CA SER A 28 29.96 16.84 36.99
C SER A 28 29.48 16.64 35.57
N THR A 29 30.25 15.91 34.76
CA THR A 29 29.78 15.40 33.47
C THR A 29 28.72 14.32 33.73
N SER A 30 27.48 14.72 33.80
CA SER A 30 26.37 13.81 33.66
C SER A 30 26.46 13.22 32.25
N ARG A 31 26.97 11.99 32.15
CA ARG A 31 26.80 11.18 30.95
C ARG A 31 25.30 10.97 30.80
N VAL A 32 24.69 11.71 29.87
CA VAL A 32 23.41 11.32 29.30
C VAL A 32 23.66 10.00 28.62
N SER A 33 23.28 8.91 29.29
CA SER A 33 23.15 7.61 28.67
C SER A 33 22.04 7.77 27.62
N CYS A 34 22.44 7.91 26.37
CA CYS A 34 21.54 7.75 25.25
C CYS A 34 21.09 6.30 25.35
N GLY A 35 19.89 6.09 25.90
CA GLY A 35 19.25 4.79 25.88
C GLY A 35 19.18 4.37 24.41
N GLU A 36 19.88 3.29 24.10
CA GLU A 36 19.71 2.54 22.89
C GLU A 36 18.24 2.10 22.87
N THR A 37 17.37 2.92 22.27
CA THR A 37 16.08 2.45 21.80
C THR A 37 16.45 1.44 20.73
N GLY A 38 16.47 0.17 21.14
CA GLY A 38 16.52 -0.95 20.23
C GLY A 38 15.31 -0.77 19.29
N GLU A 39 15.56 -0.17 18.15
CA GLU A 39 14.66 -0.16 17.03
C GLU A 39 14.50 -1.64 16.66
N ILE A 40 13.43 -2.26 17.18
CA ILE A 40 13.00 -3.57 16.72
C ILE A 40 12.71 -3.33 15.26
N ALA A 41 13.66 -3.70 14.39
CA ALA A 41 13.43 -3.79 12.96
C ALA A 41 12.28 -4.78 12.81
N ARG A 42 11.05 -4.26 12.75
CA ARG A 42 9.88 -5.04 12.37
C ARG A 42 10.13 -5.41 10.92
N THR A 43 10.59 -6.62 10.69
CA THR A 43 10.60 -7.22 9.37
C THR A 43 9.14 -7.27 8.94
N MET A 44 8.72 -6.31 8.13
CA MET A 44 7.37 -6.31 7.55
C MET A 44 7.28 -7.54 6.68
N GLU A 45 6.30 -8.39 6.97
CA GLU A 45 5.98 -9.52 6.11
C GLU A 45 5.67 -9.01 4.70
N ALA A 46 6.20 -9.72 3.71
CA ALA A 46 5.96 -9.42 2.30
C ALA A 46 5.73 -10.73 1.54
N ILE A 47 4.88 -10.68 0.54
CA ILE A 47 4.67 -11.78 -0.40
C ILE A 47 5.31 -11.36 -1.72
N HIS A 48 6.15 -12.24 -2.26
CA HIS A 48 6.70 -12.14 -3.60
C HIS A 48 6.36 -13.40 -4.38
N GLN A 49 5.76 -13.25 -5.57
CA GLN A 49 5.39 -14.37 -6.44
C GLN A 49 5.68 -14.02 -7.89
N GLU A 50 6.19 -14.98 -8.65
CA GLU A 50 6.37 -14.84 -10.09
C GLU A 50 5.57 -15.91 -10.83
N ILE A 51 4.81 -15.50 -11.83
CA ILE A 51 3.94 -16.37 -12.63
C ILE A 51 4.17 -16.09 -14.12
N ILE A 52 4.27 -17.15 -14.93
CA ILE A 52 4.38 -17.03 -16.39
C ILE A 52 3.04 -17.38 -17.02
N PHE A 53 2.40 -16.40 -17.67
CA PHE A 53 1.19 -16.60 -18.44
C PHE A 53 1.54 -16.73 -19.94
N LYS A 54 0.96 -17.73 -20.62
CA LYS A 54 1.08 -17.91 -22.06
C LYS A 54 0.16 -16.94 -22.83
N ALA A 55 0.30 -15.66 -22.54
CA ALA A 55 -0.51 -14.59 -23.10
C ALA A 55 0.30 -13.30 -23.16
N SER A 56 -0.07 -12.37 -24.04
CA SER A 56 0.55 -11.05 -24.14
C SER A 56 0.31 -10.19 -22.91
N ARG A 57 1.19 -9.22 -22.64
CA ARG A 57 1.02 -8.26 -21.54
C ARG A 57 -0.32 -7.52 -21.59
N GLU A 58 -0.79 -7.20 -22.79
CA GLU A 58 -2.09 -6.55 -23.00
C GLU A 58 -3.24 -7.44 -22.51
N ARG A 59 -3.24 -8.74 -22.87
CA ARG A 59 -4.27 -9.67 -22.41
C ARG A 59 -4.24 -9.84 -20.90
N VAL A 60 -3.04 -10.00 -20.31
CA VAL A 60 -2.89 -10.12 -18.83
C VAL A 60 -3.35 -8.84 -18.14
N TYR A 61 -2.93 -7.67 -18.62
CA TYR A 61 -3.35 -6.38 -18.09
C TYR A 61 -4.87 -6.20 -18.15
N THR A 62 -5.47 -6.50 -19.30
CA THR A 62 -6.92 -6.40 -19.50
C THR A 62 -7.67 -7.35 -18.55
N ALA A 63 -7.20 -8.60 -18.42
CA ALA A 63 -7.81 -9.56 -17.51
C ALA A 63 -7.77 -9.11 -16.04
N LEU A 64 -6.79 -8.31 -15.65
CA LEU A 64 -6.67 -7.77 -14.27
C LEU A 64 -7.40 -6.44 -14.06
N THR A 65 -7.66 -5.65 -15.11
CA THR A 65 -8.18 -4.27 -15.00
C THR A 65 -9.57 -4.06 -15.59
N ASP A 66 -10.04 -4.96 -16.45
CA ASP A 66 -11.40 -4.91 -16.97
C ASP A 66 -12.35 -5.71 -16.08
N ALA A 67 -13.45 -5.09 -15.66
CA ALA A 67 -14.39 -5.69 -14.72
C ALA A 67 -15.03 -6.99 -15.25
N ARG A 68 -15.33 -7.08 -16.54
CA ARG A 68 -15.94 -8.25 -17.15
C ARG A 68 -14.95 -9.40 -17.30
N GLU A 69 -13.73 -9.08 -17.73
CA GLU A 69 -12.66 -10.07 -17.87
C GLU A 69 -12.25 -10.61 -16.50
N PHE A 70 -12.08 -9.74 -15.50
CA PHE A 70 -11.76 -10.18 -14.15
C PHE A 70 -12.90 -10.98 -13.52
N HIS A 71 -14.15 -10.69 -13.85
CA HIS A 71 -15.28 -11.50 -13.35
C HIS A 71 -15.21 -12.96 -13.81
N LYS A 72 -14.68 -13.25 -15.00
CA LYS A 72 -14.41 -14.63 -15.44
C LYS A 72 -13.40 -15.32 -14.52
N VAL A 73 -12.37 -14.58 -14.07
CA VAL A 73 -11.38 -15.06 -13.11
C VAL A 73 -12.06 -15.39 -11.77
N VAL A 74 -12.94 -14.51 -11.28
CA VAL A 74 -13.70 -14.73 -10.04
C VAL A 74 -14.55 -16.00 -10.12
N LEU A 75 -15.25 -16.21 -11.23
CA LEU A 75 -16.10 -17.41 -11.42
C LEU A 75 -15.31 -18.73 -11.40
N LEU A 76 -14.04 -18.70 -11.79
CA LEU A 76 -13.13 -19.86 -11.78
C LEU A 76 -12.28 -19.96 -10.50
N SER A 77 -12.43 -19.02 -9.56
CA SER A 77 -11.63 -18.97 -8.33
C SER A 77 -11.93 -20.12 -7.37
N GLY A 78 -10.96 -20.48 -6.55
CA GLY A 78 -11.12 -21.49 -5.51
C GLY A 78 -12.26 -21.16 -4.53
N ALA A 79 -12.44 -19.87 -4.20
CA ALA A 79 -13.51 -19.43 -3.32
C ALA A 79 -14.92 -19.69 -3.89
N VAL A 80 -15.11 -19.54 -5.20
CA VAL A 80 -16.37 -19.86 -5.86
C VAL A 80 -16.51 -21.38 -6.06
N GLN A 81 -15.46 -22.05 -6.51
CA GLN A 81 -15.48 -23.49 -6.78
C GLN A 81 -15.70 -24.32 -5.52
N SER A 82 -15.22 -23.86 -4.36
CA SER A 82 -15.47 -24.51 -3.06
C SER A 82 -16.85 -24.17 -2.46
N GLY A 83 -17.61 -23.28 -3.08
CA GLY A 83 -18.90 -22.82 -2.56
C GLY A 83 -18.79 -21.81 -1.40
N MET A 84 -17.58 -21.34 -1.07
CA MET A 84 -17.37 -20.29 -0.07
C MET A 84 -18.04 -18.97 -0.50
N VAL A 85 -17.96 -18.65 -1.78
CA VAL A 85 -18.67 -17.52 -2.39
C VAL A 85 -19.73 -18.07 -3.34
N LYS A 86 -21.01 -17.94 -2.96
CA LYS A 86 -22.14 -18.36 -3.79
C LYS A 86 -22.62 -17.20 -4.65
N ALA A 87 -22.78 -17.44 -5.98
CA ALA A 87 -23.30 -16.48 -6.93
C ALA A 87 -22.70 -15.06 -6.75
N PRO A 88 -21.39 -14.89 -6.97
CA PRO A 88 -20.73 -13.61 -6.72
C PRO A 88 -21.33 -12.51 -7.60
N LYS A 89 -21.60 -11.35 -7.00
CA LYS A 89 -21.98 -10.15 -7.78
C LYS A 89 -20.91 -9.85 -8.83
N PRO A 90 -21.28 -9.23 -9.95
CA PRO A 90 -20.31 -8.77 -10.94
C PRO A 90 -19.17 -7.97 -10.30
N SER A 91 -17.98 -8.16 -10.82
CA SER A 91 -16.83 -7.34 -10.41
C SER A 91 -17.04 -5.90 -10.88
N GLU A 92 -16.64 -4.96 -10.05
CA GLU A 92 -16.62 -3.54 -10.34
C GLU A 92 -15.16 -3.07 -10.27
N ILE A 93 -14.62 -2.59 -11.36
CA ILE A 93 -13.20 -2.14 -11.44
C ILE A 93 -13.15 -0.86 -12.25
N SER A 94 -12.73 0.23 -11.62
CA SER A 94 -12.38 1.46 -12.33
C SER A 94 -11.04 1.28 -13.04
N ARG A 95 -10.96 1.78 -14.27
CA ARG A 95 -9.72 1.79 -15.07
C ARG A 95 -8.97 3.12 -14.98
N GLU A 96 -9.20 3.88 -13.93
CA GLU A 96 -8.56 5.17 -13.67
C GLU A 96 -7.76 5.12 -12.37
N ALA A 97 -6.62 5.81 -12.32
CA ALA A 97 -5.88 6.01 -11.08
C ALA A 97 -6.77 6.77 -10.05
N GLY A 98 -6.75 6.32 -8.80
CA GLY A 98 -7.66 6.79 -7.74
C GLY A 98 -9.05 6.13 -7.77
N GLY A 99 -9.43 5.44 -8.85
CA GLY A 99 -10.71 4.77 -8.97
C GLY A 99 -10.86 3.55 -8.07
N ALA A 100 -12.08 3.26 -7.65
CA ALA A 100 -12.39 2.15 -6.76
C ALA A 100 -12.53 0.82 -7.52
N PHE A 101 -12.33 -0.28 -6.81
CA PHE A 101 -12.74 -1.61 -7.24
C PHE A 101 -13.41 -2.39 -6.12
N ALA A 102 -14.32 -3.30 -6.51
CA ALA A 102 -14.97 -4.28 -5.64
C ALA A 102 -15.09 -5.62 -6.40
N ILE A 103 -14.49 -6.66 -5.87
CA ILE A 103 -14.39 -7.98 -6.50
C ILE A 103 -14.78 -9.08 -5.52
N PHE A 104 -14.98 -10.30 -5.99
CA PHE A 104 -15.49 -11.44 -5.18
C PHE A 104 -16.79 -11.09 -4.43
N GLY A 105 -17.74 -10.49 -5.15
CA GLY A 105 -19.01 -10.09 -4.55
C GLY A 105 -18.91 -8.90 -3.58
N GLY A 106 -17.79 -8.17 -3.62
CA GLY A 106 -17.49 -7.06 -2.73
C GLY A 106 -16.68 -7.46 -1.49
N PHE A 107 -16.29 -8.74 -1.35
CA PHE A 107 -15.42 -9.16 -0.23
C PHE A 107 -14.04 -8.53 -0.29
N ILE A 108 -13.49 -8.35 -1.49
CA ILE A 108 -12.25 -7.60 -1.71
C ILE A 108 -12.60 -6.25 -2.29
N ILE A 109 -12.11 -5.20 -1.66
CA ILE A 109 -12.29 -3.81 -2.09
C ILE A 109 -10.97 -3.07 -2.12
N GLY A 110 -10.91 -1.98 -2.88
CA GLY A 110 -9.70 -1.15 -2.92
C GLY A 110 -9.77 0.02 -3.87
N ARG A 111 -8.59 0.57 -4.15
CA ARG A 111 -8.41 1.64 -5.12
C ARG A 111 -7.20 1.38 -6.01
N GLN A 112 -7.30 1.77 -7.26
CA GLN A 112 -6.17 1.82 -8.19
C GLN A 112 -5.25 2.97 -7.78
N ILE A 113 -4.02 2.68 -7.35
CA ILE A 113 -3.03 3.72 -7.03
C ILE A 113 -2.31 4.14 -8.31
N GLU A 114 -1.89 3.15 -9.10
CA GLU A 114 -1.21 3.38 -10.36
C GLU A 114 -1.68 2.37 -11.41
N LEU A 115 -1.88 2.85 -12.62
CA LEU A 115 -2.20 2.05 -13.80
C LEU A 115 -1.29 2.50 -14.94
N LEU A 116 -0.20 1.76 -15.19
CA LEU A 116 0.62 1.90 -16.40
C LEU A 116 0.21 0.82 -17.40
N PRO A 117 -0.44 1.18 -18.50
CA PRO A 117 -1.00 0.22 -19.45
C PRO A 117 0.00 -0.86 -19.86
N ASN A 118 -0.41 -2.11 -19.77
CA ASN A 118 0.36 -3.30 -20.14
C ASN A 118 1.71 -3.48 -19.41
N THR A 119 1.96 -2.70 -18.34
CA THR A 119 3.27 -2.69 -17.67
C THR A 119 3.14 -2.88 -16.17
N ARG A 120 2.29 -2.09 -15.48
CA ARG A 120 2.21 -2.13 -14.03
C ARG A 120 0.82 -1.73 -13.52
N ILE A 121 0.41 -2.41 -12.45
CA ILE A 121 -0.79 -2.10 -11.67
C ILE A 121 -0.36 -2.01 -10.22
N VAL A 122 -0.75 -0.96 -9.50
CA VAL A 122 -0.58 -0.83 -8.05
C VAL A 122 -1.94 -0.54 -7.43
N GLN A 123 -2.28 -1.30 -6.41
CA GLN A 123 -3.57 -1.22 -5.74
C GLN A 123 -3.41 -1.03 -4.23
N ALA A 124 -4.19 -0.13 -3.62
CA ALA A 124 -4.55 -0.25 -2.22
C ALA A 124 -5.64 -1.31 -2.13
N TRP A 125 -5.35 -2.41 -1.42
CA TRP A 125 -6.14 -3.63 -1.44
C TRP A 125 -6.51 -4.05 -0.01
N ARG A 126 -7.74 -4.53 0.21
CA ARG A 126 -8.15 -5.12 1.48
C ARG A 126 -9.32 -6.07 1.34
N PRO A 127 -9.41 -7.14 2.13
CA PRO A 127 -10.64 -7.88 2.37
C PRO A 127 -11.52 -7.14 3.41
N LEU A 128 -12.81 -7.38 3.38
CA LEU A 128 -13.76 -6.71 4.28
C LEU A 128 -13.62 -7.12 5.75
N ASP A 129 -13.06 -8.27 6.04
CA ASP A 129 -12.83 -8.78 7.40
C ASP A 129 -11.66 -8.12 8.13
N TRP A 130 -10.83 -7.32 7.44
CA TRP A 130 -9.84 -6.50 8.11
C TRP A 130 -10.48 -5.29 8.79
N GLN A 131 -9.80 -4.77 9.84
CA GLN A 131 -10.24 -3.56 10.51
C GLN A 131 -10.45 -2.41 9.51
N PRO A 132 -11.50 -1.58 9.70
CA PRO A 132 -11.74 -0.44 8.84
C PRO A 132 -10.50 0.47 8.73
N GLY A 133 -10.17 0.87 7.49
CA GLY A 133 -9.01 1.73 7.23
C GLY A 133 -7.67 0.99 7.05
N VAL A 134 -7.59 -0.31 7.35
CA VAL A 134 -6.39 -1.11 7.07
C VAL A 134 -6.39 -1.50 5.61
N TYR A 135 -5.34 -1.12 4.90
CA TYR A 135 -5.08 -1.47 3.50
C TYR A 135 -3.65 -1.96 3.35
N SER A 136 -3.46 -2.86 2.41
CA SER A 136 -2.15 -3.31 1.94
C SER A 136 -1.89 -2.78 0.53
N ILE A 137 -0.67 -2.96 0.04
CA ILE A 137 -0.27 -2.60 -1.32
C ILE A 137 -0.02 -3.87 -2.11
N ALA A 138 -0.82 -4.09 -3.14
CA ALA A 138 -0.63 -5.14 -4.12
C ALA A 138 -0.07 -4.53 -5.42
N LYS A 139 1.14 -4.95 -5.82
CA LYS A 139 1.83 -4.47 -7.02
C LYS A 139 1.99 -5.61 -8.01
N PHE A 140 1.64 -5.36 -9.26
CA PHE A 140 1.73 -6.30 -10.37
C PHE A 140 2.61 -5.66 -11.44
N GLU A 141 3.73 -6.27 -11.79
CA GLU A 141 4.60 -5.86 -12.90
C GLU A 141 4.54 -6.91 -14.00
N LEU A 142 4.29 -6.47 -15.23
CA LEU A 142 4.13 -7.31 -16.41
C LEU A 142 5.38 -7.19 -17.28
N VAL A 143 6.18 -8.24 -17.30
CA VAL A 143 7.43 -8.31 -18.07
C VAL A 143 7.23 -9.23 -19.26
N GLU A 144 7.52 -8.72 -20.46
CA GLU A 144 7.41 -9.49 -21.71
C GLU A 144 8.46 -10.59 -21.77
N GLN A 145 8.04 -11.78 -22.16
CA GLN A 145 8.92 -12.93 -22.40
C GLN A 145 8.51 -13.61 -23.72
N GLY A 146 8.93 -13.05 -24.85
CA GLY A 146 8.51 -13.52 -26.16
C GLY A 146 6.98 -13.39 -26.33
N SER A 147 6.28 -14.50 -26.56
CA SER A 147 4.81 -14.53 -26.64
C SER A 147 4.12 -14.67 -25.28
N ALA A 148 4.88 -14.81 -24.18
CA ALA A 148 4.39 -14.97 -22.83
C ALA A 148 4.61 -13.70 -22.02
N THR A 149 4.01 -13.65 -20.84
CA THR A 149 4.20 -12.57 -19.86
C THR A 149 4.63 -13.18 -18.52
N ARG A 150 5.74 -12.71 -17.97
CA ARG A 150 6.09 -12.93 -16.58
C ARG A 150 5.45 -11.83 -15.74
N LEU A 151 4.53 -12.20 -14.89
CA LEU A 151 3.96 -11.33 -13.87
C LEU A 151 4.81 -11.46 -12.62
N VAL A 152 5.35 -10.33 -12.14
CA VAL A 152 6.03 -10.19 -10.86
C VAL A 152 5.07 -9.52 -9.90
N PHE A 153 4.74 -10.21 -8.83
CA PHE A 153 3.76 -9.77 -7.85
C PHE A 153 4.39 -9.56 -6.49
N ASP A 154 4.22 -8.36 -5.94
CA ASP A 154 4.61 -8.02 -4.57
C ASP A 154 3.38 -7.56 -3.78
N HIS A 155 3.21 -8.08 -2.56
CA HIS A 155 2.15 -7.68 -1.65
C HIS A 155 2.75 -7.35 -0.29
N THR A 156 2.52 -6.14 0.19
CA THR A 156 3.13 -5.60 1.41
C THR A 156 2.13 -4.82 2.25
N GLY A 157 2.43 -4.61 3.53
CA GLY A 157 1.62 -3.77 4.41
C GLY A 157 0.31 -4.42 4.90
N PHE A 158 0.15 -5.72 4.75
CA PHE A 158 -0.96 -6.48 5.33
C PHE A 158 -0.71 -6.77 6.82
N PRO A 159 -1.74 -7.12 7.61
CA PRO A 159 -1.58 -7.48 9.02
C PRO A 159 -0.60 -8.64 9.23
N GLU A 160 0.19 -8.56 10.28
CA GLU A 160 1.17 -9.59 10.66
C GLU A 160 0.54 -10.97 10.81
N GLY A 161 1.25 -12.04 10.42
CA GLY A 161 0.77 -13.42 10.45
C GLY A 161 -0.16 -13.81 9.29
N GLN A 162 -0.39 -12.93 8.32
CA GLN A 162 -1.29 -13.19 7.19
C GLN A 162 -0.56 -13.67 5.92
N ALA A 163 0.77 -13.63 5.89
CA ALA A 163 1.56 -13.87 4.67
C ALA A 163 1.21 -15.20 3.97
N GLU A 164 1.22 -16.31 4.71
CA GLU A 164 0.96 -17.63 4.13
C GLU A 164 -0.48 -17.75 3.60
N HIS A 165 -1.46 -17.31 4.40
CA HIS A 165 -2.87 -17.34 4.01
C HIS A 165 -3.12 -16.51 2.75
N LEU A 166 -2.59 -15.29 2.70
CA LEU A 166 -2.73 -14.42 1.54
C LEU A 166 -1.99 -14.96 0.31
N ALA A 167 -0.79 -15.52 0.47
CA ALA A 167 -0.04 -16.12 -0.62
C ALA A 167 -0.80 -17.28 -1.28
N GLN A 168 -1.42 -18.14 -0.47
CA GLN A 168 -2.30 -19.21 -0.96
C GLN A 168 -3.57 -18.63 -1.60
N GLY A 169 -4.16 -17.60 -1.00
CA GLY A 169 -5.31 -16.89 -1.53
C GLY A 169 -5.05 -16.32 -2.93
N TRP A 170 -3.91 -15.68 -3.15
CA TRP A 170 -3.48 -15.19 -4.46
C TRP A 170 -3.36 -16.31 -5.48
N LYS A 171 -2.72 -17.44 -5.10
CA LYS A 171 -2.57 -18.59 -5.99
C LYS A 171 -3.91 -19.18 -6.42
N MET A 172 -4.80 -19.43 -5.45
CA MET A 172 -6.07 -20.14 -5.70
C MET A 172 -7.15 -19.27 -6.34
N ASN A 173 -7.15 -17.97 -6.03
CA ASN A 173 -8.23 -17.08 -6.44
C ASN A 173 -7.86 -16.16 -7.60
N TYR A 174 -6.55 -15.99 -7.89
CA TYR A 174 -6.09 -15.14 -8.98
C TYR A 174 -5.26 -15.92 -10.02
N TRP A 175 -4.13 -16.53 -9.64
CA TRP A 175 -3.20 -17.08 -10.63
C TRP A 175 -3.77 -18.27 -11.37
N GLN A 176 -4.25 -19.29 -10.68
CA GLN A 176 -4.82 -20.49 -11.30
C GLN A 176 -6.06 -20.20 -12.16
N PRO A 177 -7.03 -19.35 -11.73
CA PRO A 177 -8.11 -18.92 -12.59
C PRO A 177 -7.66 -18.09 -13.79
N LEU A 178 -6.68 -17.18 -13.60
CA LEU A 178 -6.13 -16.35 -14.67
C LEU A 178 -5.49 -17.20 -15.77
N GLU A 179 -4.72 -18.24 -15.41
CA GLU A 179 -4.15 -19.19 -16.37
C GLU A 179 -5.24 -19.80 -17.27
N LYS A 180 -6.40 -20.16 -16.67
CA LYS A 180 -7.53 -20.75 -17.41
C LYS A 180 -8.24 -19.74 -18.32
N VAL A 181 -8.36 -18.47 -17.89
CA VAL A 181 -8.99 -17.40 -18.69
C VAL A 181 -8.08 -16.96 -19.85
N LEU A 182 -6.77 -17.07 -19.67
CA LEU A 182 -5.77 -16.64 -20.65
C LEU A 182 -5.36 -17.74 -21.64
N ALA A 183 -5.63 -19.01 -21.35
CA ALA A 183 -5.45 -20.13 -22.26
C ALA A 183 -6.42 -20.01 -23.44
#